data_87c658cb6e2b684d9cb9a91c2cc2c1a1
#
_entry.id   87c658cb6e2b684d9cb9a91c2cc2c1a1
#
_cell.length_a   1.000
_cell.length_b   1.000
_cell.length_c   1.000
_cell.angle_alpha   90.00
_cell.angle_beta   90.00
_cell.angle_gamma   90.00
#
_symmetry.space_group_name_H-M   'P 1'
#
loop_
_entity.id
_entity.type
_entity.pdbx_description
1 polymer ?
#
loop_
_entity_poly.entity_id
_entity_poly.type
_entity_poly.pdbx_seq_one_letter_code
_entity_poly.pdbx_strand_id
1 'polypeptide(L)'
;MLFRSNLYLQKGVWNGEQILPQDFTKFVSTLAEPWVADGNPVYGGLFWINGDGAYPIPKDAYMMLGAGGQYVIIIPSHELVIVRLGHFKGDIAGQDEKALNKALRLLMEAIPVK
;
A
#
# COMPACT_ATOMS: atom_id res chain seq x y z
N MET A 1 13.53 3.04 1.60
CA MET A 1 12.10 2.70 1.48
C MET A 1 11.85 1.63 0.42
N LEU A 2 12.24 1.83 -0.83
CA LEU A 2 12.00 0.87 -1.92
C LEU A 2 12.50 -0.55 -1.65
N PHE A 3 13.69 -0.73 -1.12
CA PHE A 3 14.25 -2.06 -0.85
C PHE A 3 13.39 -2.88 0.13
N ARG A 4 12.99 -2.30 1.24
CA ARG A 4 12.12 -2.97 2.23
C ARG A 4 10.74 -3.28 1.66
N SER A 5 10.21 -2.38 0.86
CA SER A 5 8.88 -2.56 0.24
C SER A 5 8.89 -3.64 -0.82
N ASN A 6 9.97 -3.73 -1.61
CA ASN A 6 10.17 -4.83 -2.56
C ASN A 6 10.25 -6.19 -1.87
N LEU A 7 10.80 -6.26 -0.66
CA LEU A 7 10.83 -7.49 0.12
C LEU A 7 9.40 -8.03 0.36
N TYR A 8 8.46 -7.15 0.70
CA TYR A 8 7.05 -7.52 0.86
C TYR A 8 6.40 -7.90 -0.47
N LEU A 9 6.64 -7.13 -1.54
CA LEU A 9 6.15 -7.47 -2.89
C LEU A 9 6.65 -8.84 -3.36
N GLN A 10 7.89 -9.18 -3.06
CA GLN A 10 8.53 -10.46 -3.37
C GLN A 10 8.22 -11.56 -2.35
N LYS A 11 7.17 -11.40 -1.55
CA LYS A 11 6.72 -12.39 -0.55
C LYS A 11 7.81 -12.81 0.44
N GLY A 12 8.66 -11.87 0.83
CA GLY A 12 9.72 -12.08 1.80
C GLY A 12 11.04 -12.60 1.22
N VAL A 13 11.15 -12.71 -0.10
CA VAL A 13 12.38 -13.15 -0.77
C VAL A 13 13.26 -11.94 -1.12
N TRP A 14 14.54 -12.05 -0.84
CA TRP A 14 15.57 -11.08 -1.25
C TRP A 14 16.82 -11.80 -1.73
N ASN A 15 17.30 -11.45 -2.92
CA ASN A 15 18.46 -12.10 -3.55
C ASN A 15 18.39 -13.64 -3.57
N GLY A 16 17.20 -14.19 -3.81
CA GLY A 16 16.98 -15.63 -3.84
C GLY A 16 16.87 -16.31 -2.47
N GLU A 17 16.94 -15.55 -1.37
CA GLU A 17 16.81 -16.04 -0.01
C GLU A 17 15.50 -15.61 0.63
N GLN A 18 14.83 -16.54 1.32
CA GLN A 18 13.61 -16.26 2.07
C GLN A 18 13.99 -15.58 3.40
N ILE A 19 13.88 -14.24 3.47
CA ILE A 19 14.23 -13.44 4.66
C ILE A 19 13.04 -13.33 5.62
N LEU A 20 11.84 -13.07 5.07
CA LEU A 20 10.60 -13.09 5.85
C LEU A 20 9.78 -14.32 5.49
N PRO A 21 9.16 -15.01 6.47
CA PRO A 21 8.25 -16.09 6.16
C PRO A 21 7.14 -15.64 5.22
N GLN A 22 6.77 -16.47 4.25
CA GLN A 22 5.72 -16.13 3.29
C GLN A 22 4.37 -15.91 3.99
N ASP A 23 4.08 -16.68 5.05
CA ASP A 23 2.87 -16.52 5.86
C ASP A 23 2.82 -15.16 6.56
N PHE A 24 3.97 -14.60 6.94
CA PHE A 24 4.02 -13.27 7.53
C PHE A 24 3.64 -12.18 6.51
N THR A 25 4.15 -12.27 5.29
CA THR A 25 3.78 -11.31 4.22
C THR A 25 2.30 -11.40 3.87
N LYS A 26 1.73 -12.60 3.89
CA LYS A 26 0.30 -12.82 3.73
C LYS A 26 -0.51 -12.23 4.90
N PHE A 27 -0.07 -12.46 6.12
CA PHE A 27 -0.71 -11.92 7.32
C PHE A 27 -0.81 -10.38 7.28
N VAL A 28 0.27 -9.68 6.95
CA VAL A 28 0.28 -8.20 6.95
C VAL A 28 -0.58 -7.60 5.83
N SER A 29 -0.79 -8.32 4.74
CA SER A 29 -1.61 -7.89 3.60
C SER A 29 -3.07 -8.38 3.65
N THR A 30 -3.44 -9.11 4.71
CA THR A 30 -4.81 -9.63 4.91
C THR A 30 -5.56 -8.73 5.91
N LEU A 31 -6.81 -8.42 5.59
CA LEU A 31 -7.69 -7.65 6.48
C LEU A 31 -7.84 -8.35 7.83
N ALA A 32 -7.67 -7.60 8.91
CA ALA A 32 -7.88 -8.09 10.26
C ALA A 32 -9.38 -8.20 10.58
N GLU A 33 -9.80 -9.33 11.15
CA GLU A 33 -11.21 -9.63 11.44
C GLU A 33 -11.96 -8.51 12.20
N PRO A 34 -11.40 -7.89 13.24
CA PRO A 34 -12.11 -6.81 13.94
C PRO A 34 -12.51 -5.66 13.02
N TRP A 35 -11.64 -5.28 12.09
CA TRP A 35 -11.91 -4.20 11.13
C TRP A 35 -12.97 -4.59 10.09
N VAL A 36 -13.01 -5.86 9.71
CA VAL A 36 -14.05 -6.39 8.82
C VAL A 36 -15.39 -6.43 9.54
N ALA A 37 -15.40 -6.91 10.79
CA ALA A 37 -16.62 -6.99 11.61
C ALA A 37 -17.23 -5.60 11.86
N ASP A 38 -16.40 -4.58 12.03
CA ASP A 38 -16.83 -3.19 12.21
C ASP A 38 -17.30 -2.53 10.89
N GLY A 39 -17.25 -3.24 9.76
CA GLY A 39 -17.62 -2.72 8.45
C GLY A 39 -16.62 -1.71 7.87
N ASN A 40 -15.39 -1.71 8.36
CA ASN A 40 -14.32 -0.79 7.95
C ASN A 40 -13.05 -1.55 7.53
N PRO A 41 -13.05 -2.20 6.35
CA PRO A 41 -12.00 -3.13 5.94
C PRO A 41 -10.73 -2.42 5.44
N VAL A 42 -10.07 -1.66 6.32
CA VAL A 42 -8.96 -0.77 5.95
C VAL A 42 -7.63 -1.12 6.60
N TYR A 43 -7.57 -2.11 7.51
CA TYR A 43 -6.35 -2.41 8.25
C TYR A 43 -6.10 -3.92 8.39
N GLY A 44 -4.85 -4.30 8.25
CA GLY A 44 -4.37 -5.68 8.37
C GLY A 44 -3.38 -5.84 9.51
N GLY A 45 -2.38 -6.69 9.32
CA GLY A 45 -1.28 -6.88 10.27
C GLY A 45 -0.26 -5.75 10.20
N LEU A 46 -0.54 -4.60 10.81
CA LEU A 46 0.30 -3.37 10.83
C LEU A 46 0.36 -2.60 9.49
N PHE A 47 -0.39 -2.99 8.49
CA PHE A 47 -0.50 -2.28 7.22
C PHE A 47 -1.93 -1.78 6.97
N TRP A 48 -2.06 -0.65 6.33
CA TRP A 48 -3.31 -0.19 5.77
C TRP A 48 -3.63 -0.98 4.51
N ILE A 49 -4.90 -1.30 4.30
CA ILE A 49 -5.41 -2.08 3.17
C ILE A 49 -6.41 -1.22 2.41
N ASN A 50 -6.41 -1.31 1.08
CA ASN A 50 -7.39 -0.61 0.24
C ASN A 50 -8.70 -1.40 0.10
N GLY A 51 -9.18 -2.02 1.18
CA GLY A 51 -10.36 -2.87 1.16
C GLY A 51 -11.67 -2.13 0.90
N ASP A 52 -11.76 -0.89 1.36
CA ASP A 52 -12.89 0.02 1.11
C ASP A 52 -12.84 0.71 -0.26
N GLY A 53 -11.68 0.63 -0.96
CA GLY A 53 -11.49 1.29 -2.24
C GLY A 53 -11.33 2.81 -2.16
N ALA A 54 -10.90 3.34 -1.02
CA ALA A 54 -10.70 4.78 -0.82
C ALA A 54 -9.68 5.38 -1.79
N TYR A 55 -8.66 4.60 -2.15
CA TYR A 55 -7.68 4.99 -3.16
C TYR A 55 -8.02 4.39 -4.53
N PRO A 56 -7.77 5.10 -5.65
CA PRO A 56 -8.05 4.61 -7.00
C PRO A 56 -6.99 3.60 -7.50
N ILE A 57 -6.78 2.55 -6.73
CA ILE A 57 -5.85 1.44 -6.96
C ILE A 57 -6.57 0.12 -6.62
N PRO A 58 -6.03 -1.04 -7.03
CA PRO A 58 -6.61 -2.33 -6.71
C PRO A 58 -6.82 -2.58 -5.21
N LYS A 59 -7.81 -3.38 -4.88
CA LYS A 59 -8.13 -3.72 -3.48
C LYS A 59 -7.11 -4.64 -2.81
N ASP A 60 -6.24 -5.29 -3.58
CA ASP A 60 -5.12 -6.07 -3.08
C ASP A 60 -3.91 -5.21 -2.65
N ALA A 61 -4.00 -3.90 -2.84
CA ALA A 61 -2.99 -2.96 -2.39
C ALA A 61 -2.95 -2.85 -0.86
N TYR A 62 -1.75 -2.83 -0.32
CA TYR A 62 -1.51 -2.56 1.09
C TYR A 62 -0.40 -1.54 1.27
N MET A 63 -0.44 -0.80 2.38
CA MET A 63 0.28 0.47 2.46
C MET A 63 0.88 0.71 3.84
N MET A 64 2.02 1.39 3.84
CA MET A 64 2.58 2.06 5.01
C MET A 64 2.33 3.56 4.87
N LEU A 65 1.52 4.11 5.75
CA LEU A 65 1.17 5.53 5.75
C LEU A 65 1.88 6.21 6.91
N GLY A 66 2.57 7.30 6.62
CA GLY A 66 3.30 8.08 7.60
C GLY A 66 2.82 9.52 7.68
N ALA A 67 3.05 10.14 8.84
CA ALA A 67 2.71 11.54 9.06
C ALA A 67 3.38 12.45 8.03
N GLY A 68 2.69 13.54 7.64
CA GLY A 68 3.20 14.50 6.67
C GLY A 68 3.08 14.07 5.21
N GLY A 69 2.23 13.07 4.90
CA GLY A 69 1.99 12.63 3.54
C GLY A 69 3.03 11.66 3.00
N GLN A 70 3.60 10.84 3.86
CA GLN A 70 4.51 9.75 3.47
C GLN A 70 3.68 8.53 3.09
N TYR A 71 3.92 7.99 1.91
CA TYR A 71 3.21 6.81 1.41
C TYR A 71 4.19 5.78 0.85
N VAL A 72 4.03 4.55 1.25
CA VAL A 72 4.56 3.39 0.55
C VAL A 72 3.39 2.50 0.19
N ILE A 73 3.15 2.29 -1.08
CA ILE A 73 2.02 1.53 -1.60
C ILE A 73 2.57 0.32 -2.34
N ILE A 74 2.12 -0.85 -1.97
CA ILE A 74 2.49 -2.13 -2.58
C ILE A 74 1.25 -2.68 -3.28
N ILE A 75 1.35 -2.93 -4.58
CA ILE A 75 0.25 -3.42 -5.42
C ILE A 75 0.68 -4.74 -6.07
N PRO A 76 0.37 -5.88 -5.44
CA PRO A 76 0.80 -7.19 -5.93
C PRO A 76 0.31 -7.51 -7.34
N SER A 77 -0.93 -7.20 -7.67
CA SER A 77 -1.53 -7.45 -8.99
C SER A 77 -0.83 -6.71 -10.15
N HIS A 78 -0.08 -5.67 -9.86
CA HIS A 78 0.69 -4.90 -10.85
C HIS A 78 2.21 -5.07 -10.70
N GLU A 79 2.65 -5.91 -9.75
CA GLU A 79 4.07 -6.03 -9.36
C GLU A 79 4.73 -4.66 -9.14
N LEU A 80 4.02 -3.78 -8.44
CA LEU A 80 4.37 -2.38 -8.33
C LEU A 80 4.55 -1.95 -6.87
N VAL A 81 5.60 -1.18 -6.63
CA VAL A 81 5.80 -0.42 -5.39
C VAL A 81 5.87 1.06 -5.74
N ILE A 82 5.05 1.85 -5.07
CA ILE A 82 5.04 3.30 -5.19
C ILE A 82 5.51 3.89 -3.86
N VAL A 83 6.50 4.77 -3.92
CA VAL A 83 6.97 5.54 -2.76
C VAL A 83 6.75 7.02 -3.04
N ARG A 84 5.99 7.66 -2.17
CA ARG A 84 5.86 9.10 -2.13
C ARG A 84 6.48 9.61 -0.84
N LEU A 85 7.49 10.43 -0.98
CA LEU A 85 8.05 11.21 0.11
C LEU A 85 7.59 12.66 -0.08
N GLY A 86 7.08 13.24 0.96
CA GLY A 86 6.59 14.61 0.91
C GLY A 86 6.46 15.15 2.32
N HIS A 87 6.23 16.43 2.37
CA HIS A 87 5.91 17.10 3.61
C HIS A 87 4.86 18.16 3.31
N PHE A 88 3.75 18.11 3.99
CA PHE A 88 2.78 19.21 3.96
C PHE A 88 2.64 19.80 5.35
N LYS A 89 2.39 21.10 5.39
CA LYS A 89 2.26 21.87 6.62
C LYS A 89 0.88 22.53 6.65
N GLY A 90 0.12 22.28 7.72
CA GLY A 90 -1.20 22.88 7.92
C GLY A 90 -2.33 22.19 7.16
N ASP A 91 -3.35 22.95 6.76
CA ASP A 91 -4.65 22.48 6.24
C ASP A 91 -4.64 22.01 4.77
N ILE A 92 -3.49 21.59 4.27
CA ILE A 92 -3.32 21.17 2.88
C ILE A 92 -3.69 19.70 2.65
N ALA A 93 -4.07 18.98 3.70
CA ALA A 93 -4.33 17.53 3.65
C ALA A 93 -5.28 17.11 2.53
N GLY A 94 -6.40 17.80 2.34
CA GLY A 94 -7.34 17.47 1.28
C GLY A 94 -6.85 17.77 -0.14
N GLN A 95 -5.95 18.71 -0.34
CA GLN A 95 -5.34 18.99 -1.64
C GLN A 95 -4.28 17.96 -2.00
N ASP A 96 -3.52 17.55 -1.00
CA ASP A 96 -2.50 16.53 -1.14
C ASP A 96 -3.09 15.18 -1.54
N GLU A 97 -4.20 14.79 -0.92
CA GLU A 97 -4.93 13.58 -1.27
C GLU A 97 -5.49 13.61 -2.70
N LYS A 98 -6.01 14.74 -3.16
CA LYS A 98 -6.47 14.90 -4.55
C LYS A 98 -5.32 14.75 -5.55
N ALA A 99 -4.16 15.32 -5.26
CA ALA A 99 -2.97 15.21 -6.11
C ALA A 99 -2.45 13.76 -6.14
N LEU A 100 -2.40 13.10 -5.00
CA LEU A 100 -2.03 11.68 -4.91
C LEU A 100 -2.99 10.82 -5.72
N ASN A 101 -4.29 10.97 -5.53
CA ASN A 101 -5.30 10.17 -6.24
C ASN A 101 -5.24 10.39 -7.75
N LYS A 102 -4.95 11.60 -8.22
CA LYS A 102 -4.73 11.85 -9.65
C LYS A 102 -3.49 11.11 -10.16
N ALA A 103 -2.39 11.16 -9.44
CA ALA A 103 -1.17 10.44 -9.81
C ALA A 103 -1.38 8.92 -9.83
N LEU A 104 -2.10 8.37 -8.84
CA LEU A 104 -2.41 6.95 -8.77
C LEU A 104 -3.28 6.49 -9.96
N ARG A 105 -4.28 7.26 -10.36
CA ARG A 105 -5.09 6.96 -11.57
C ARG A 105 -4.22 6.88 -12.81
N LEU A 106 -3.36 7.88 -13.03
CA LEU A 106 -2.46 7.90 -14.19
C LEU A 106 -1.49 6.70 -14.19
N LEU A 107 -1.00 6.31 -13.02
CA LEU A 107 -0.14 5.13 -12.89
C LEU A 107 -0.89 3.85 -13.22
N MET A 108 -2.12 3.69 -12.75
CA MET A 108 -2.94 2.50 -13.05
C MET A 108 -3.32 2.41 -14.52
N GLU A 109 -3.52 3.54 -15.19
CA GLU A 109 -3.74 3.59 -16.65
C GLU A 109 -2.47 3.19 -17.44
N ALA A 110 -1.29 3.58 -16.95
CA ALA A 110 -0.02 3.36 -17.63
C ALA A 110 0.60 1.97 -17.37
N ILE A 111 0.31 1.37 -16.21
CA ILE A 111 0.93 0.12 -15.75
C ILE A 111 -0.15 -0.98 -15.73
N PRO A 112 -0.09 -1.97 -16.64
CA PRO A 112 -1.08 -3.04 -16.68
C PRO A 112 -0.91 -4.03 -15.54
N VAL A 113 -1.95 -4.79 -15.29
CA VAL A 113 -1.92 -5.99 -14.41
C VAL A 113 -0.90 -6.99 -14.97
N LYS A 114 -0.14 -7.59 -14.10
CA LYS A 114 0.88 -8.59 -14.43
C LYS A 114 0.36 -10.02 -14.37
#